data_75543d69bdb361ff94a5a271adbb4c91
#
_entry.id   75543d69bdb361ff94a5a271adbb4c91
#
_cell.length_a   1.000
_cell.length_b   1.000
_cell.length_c   1.000
_cell.angle_alpha   90.00
_cell.angle_beta   90.00
_cell.angle_gamma   90.00
#
_symmetry.space_group_name_H-M   'P 1'
#
loop_
_entity.id
_entity.type
_entity.pdbx_description
1 polymer ?
#
loop_
_entity_poly.entity_id
_entity_poly.type
_entity_poly.pdbx_seq_one_letter_code
_entity_poly.pdbx_strand_id
1 'polypeptide(L)'
;ATFTADLAQAVAGTDARMTPMVLAVTDPSGQYSYPPEVRFEIRQNVKADYPRAAELVNYSHVRLVSIQHEYGIFGGDDGCYILDFVSALRVPAVVTLHTVLKHPSENQRRIVQKLAAQCAQLVVMSQVAKDLLESSYGVRGARVRIIPHGIPVMQEKVERAALKRKFGVVDGRMLLTFGLLSPNKGIETVIRALPAVVREFPELIYFVVGATHPAILRREGEAYRTMLEREAERLGVREHIVFRAQFVDNLELRQYLLAADIFVSPYLNEAQVTSGALSYA
;
A
#
# COMPACT_ATOMS: atom_id res chain seq x y z
N ALA A 1 3.40 -3.04 5.40
CA ALA A 1 3.70 -2.80 6.84
C ALA A 1 2.74 -1.76 7.42
N THR A 2 2.63 -0.56 6.85
CA THR A 2 1.80 0.54 7.41
C THR A 2 0.34 0.14 7.60
N PHE A 3 -0.33 -0.37 6.55
CA PHE A 3 -1.72 -0.83 6.65
C PHE A 3 -1.95 -1.87 7.77
N THR A 4 -1.03 -2.82 7.93
CA THR A 4 -1.15 -3.85 8.99
C THR A 4 -1.01 -3.24 10.37
N ALA A 5 -0.09 -2.30 10.56
CA ALA A 5 0.10 -1.60 11.84
C ALA A 5 -1.14 -0.76 12.19
N ASP A 6 -1.64 0.03 11.24
CA ASP A 6 -2.83 0.86 11.41
C ASP A 6 -4.07 0.01 11.73
N LEU A 7 -4.25 -1.12 11.02
CA LEU A 7 -5.34 -2.07 11.28
C LEU A 7 -5.23 -2.69 12.68
N ALA A 8 -4.03 -3.14 13.08
CA ALA A 8 -3.80 -3.72 14.39
C ALA A 8 -4.11 -2.71 15.51
N GLN A 9 -3.66 -1.48 15.35
CA GLN A 9 -3.95 -0.39 16.29
C GLN A 9 -5.46 -0.08 16.36
N ALA A 10 -6.13 0.00 15.20
CA ALA A 10 -7.57 0.26 15.14
C ALA A 10 -8.36 -0.87 15.83
N VAL A 11 -8.01 -2.13 15.58
CA VAL A 11 -8.65 -3.29 16.24
C VAL A 11 -8.43 -3.27 17.75
N ALA A 12 -7.21 -3.00 18.22
CA ALA A 12 -6.92 -2.86 19.65
C ALA A 12 -7.74 -1.72 20.30
N GLY A 13 -7.98 -0.64 19.55
CA GLY A 13 -8.80 0.50 20.01
C GLY A 13 -10.31 0.22 20.12
N THR A 14 -10.82 -0.84 19.47
CA THR A 14 -12.26 -1.16 19.53
C THR A 14 -12.65 -1.93 20.79
N ASP A 15 -11.75 -2.72 21.36
CA ASP A 15 -11.99 -3.50 22.58
C ASP A 15 -10.64 -3.71 23.29
N ALA A 16 -10.51 -3.21 24.50
CA ALA A 16 -9.31 -3.33 25.35
C ALA A 16 -8.87 -4.80 25.61
N ARG A 17 -9.75 -5.77 25.40
CA ARG A 17 -9.44 -7.21 25.50
C ARG A 17 -8.76 -7.75 24.23
N MET A 18 -8.77 -7.01 23.12
CA MET A 18 -8.10 -7.41 21.90
C MET A 18 -6.64 -6.96 21.93
N THR A 19 -5.74 -7.94 21.99
CA THR A 19 -4.29 -7.71 21.91
C THR A 19 -3.79 -8.35 20.61
N PRO A 20 -3.63 -7.58 19.53
CA PRO A 20 -3.11 -8.10 18.28
C PRO A 20 -1.69 -8.63 18.43
N MET A 21 -1.44 -9.82 17.90
CA MET A 21 -0.12 -10.42 17.72
C MET A 21 0.23 -10.36 16.24
N VAL A 22 1.41 -9.87 15.90
CA VAL A 22 1.86 -9.73 14.51
C VAL A 22 2.88 -10.83 14.17
N LEU A 23 2.69 -11.47 13.03
CA LEU A 23 3.68 -12.31 12.37
C LEU A 23 4.19 -11.54 11.16
N ALA A 24 5.48 -11.17 11.16
CA ALA A 24 6.07 -10.38 10.09
C ALA A 24 6.68 -11.28 9.02
N VAL A 25 6.46 -10.96 7.76
CA VAL A 25 7.20 -11.59 6.65
C VAL A 25 8.35 -10.69 6.28
N THR A 26 9.57 -11.21 6.40
CA THR A 26 10.82 -10.48 6.13
C THR A 26 11.40 -10.91 4.80
N ASP A 27 11.63 -9.96 3.91
CA ASP A 27 12.31 -10.21 2.63
C ASP A 27 13.81 -10.52 2.85
N PRO A 28 14.48 -11.23 1.90
CA PRO A 28 15.87 -11.69 2.08
C PRO A 28 16.90 -10.57 2.27
N SER A 29 16.59 -9.36 1.85
CA SER A 29 17.46 -8.18 1.99
C SER A 29 17.13 -7.34 3.22
N GLY A 30 16.03 -7.64 3.91
CA GLY A 30 15.52 -6.86 5.03
C GLY A 30 16.30 -7.13 6.32
N GLN A 31 16.78 -6.06 6.95
CA GLN A 31 17.22 -6.04 8.35
C GLN A 31 16.30 -5.08 9.09
N TYR A 32 15.26 -5.62 9.71
CA TYR A 32 14.24 -4.83 10.37
C TYR A 32 14.33 -4.99 11.89
N SER A 33 14.26 -3.87 12.61
CA SER A 33 14.00 -3.88 14.03
C SER A 33 12.50 -3.86 14.24
N TYR A 34 11.93 -4.99 14.61
CA TYR A 34 10.51 -5.13 14.81
C TYR A 34 10.08 -4.67 16.22
N PRO A 35 8.89 -4.05 16.32
CA PRO A 35 8.32 -3.70 17.61
C PRO A 35 7.85 -4.95 18.38
N PRO A 36 7.61 -4.84 19.72
CA PRO A 36 7.27 -5.97 20.58
C PRO A 36 6.02 -6.77 20.19
N GLU A 37 5.12 -6.19 19.42
CA GLU A 37 3.89 -6.84 18.91
C GLU A 37 4.21 -7.93 17.88
N VAL A 38 5.38 -7.86 17.23
CA VAL A 38 5.86 -8.90 16.32
C VAL A 38 6.42 -10.05 17.14
N ARG A 39 5.74 -11.18 17.12
CA ARG A 39 6.07 -12.37 17.90
C ARG A 39 6.76 -13.47 17.11
N PHE A 40 6.71 -13.37 15.79
CA PHE A 40 7.38 -14.33 14.92
C PHE A 40 7.76 -13.65 13.60
N GLU A 41 8.94 -13.99 13.13
CA GLU A 41 9.46 -13.55 11.83
C GLU A 41 9.45 -14.72 10.86
N ILE A 42 8.67 -14.59 9.80
CA ILE A 42 8.62 -15.52 8.67
C ILE A 42 9.63 -15.03 7.64
N ARG A 43 10.73 -15.74 7.45
CA ARG A 43 11.66 -15.44 6.37
C ARG A 43 11.02 -15.79 5.04
N GLN A 44 10.80 -14.79 4.20
CA GLN A 44 10.00 -14.90 2.98
C GLN A 44 10.26 -16.18 2.17
N ASN A 45 11.53 -16.50 1.90
CA ASN A 45 11.92 -17.63 1.03
C ASN A 45 12.20 -18.93 1.80
N VAL A 46 11.96 -18.99 3.11
CA VAL A 46 12.13 -20.19 3.92
C VAL A 46 10.78 -20.87 4.11
N LYS A 47 10.46 -21.81 3.24
CA LYS A 47 9.14 -22.50 3.22
C LYS A 47 8.76 -23.11 4.57
N ALA A 48 9.75 -23.65 5.32
CA ALA A 48 9.51 -24.27 6.63
C ALA A 48 9.03 -23.28 7.72
N ASP A 49 9.24 -21.98 7.55
CA ASP A 49 8.81 -20.98 8.53
C ASP A 49 7.27 -20.81 8.52
N TYR A 50 6.62 -21.08 7.39
CA TYR A 50 5.17 -20.92 7.24
C TYR A 50 4.36 -21.88 8.12
N PRO A 51 4.55 -23.21 8.08
CA PRO A 51 3.87 -24.11 9.01
C PRO A 51 4.30 -23.88 10.48
N ARG A 52 5.55 -23.49 10.76
CA ARG A 52 5.97 -23.14 12.12
C ARG A 52 5.23 -21.92 12.67
N ALA A 53 5.02 -20.91 11.82
CA ALA A 53 4.20 -19.74 12.18
C ALA A 53 2.76 -20.14 12.52
N ALA A 54 2.18 -21.08 11.75
CA ALA A 54 0.85 -21.61 12.04
C ALA A 54 0.82 -22.42 13.36
N GLU A 55 1.86 -23.20 13.65
CA GLU A 55 2.00 -23.88 14.92
C GLU A 55 2.01 -22.90 16.10
N LEU A 56 2.81 -21.82 16.03
CA LEU A 56 2.80 -20.78 17.06
C LEU A 56 1.38 -20.23 17.28
N VAL A 57 0.66 -19.92 16.21
CA VAL A 57 -0.73 -19.44 16.29
C VAL A 57 -1.62 -20.47 16.97
N ASN A 58 -1.53 -21.74 16.57
CA ASN A 58 -2.36 -22.84 17.09
C ASN A 58 -2.14 -23.12 18.58
N TYR A 59 -0.94 -22.86 19.09
CA TYR A 59 -0.59 -23.01 20.51
C TYR A 59 -0.78 -21.73 21.34
N SER A 60 -1.10 -20.61 20.67
CA SER A 60 -1.41 -19.34 21.32
C SER A 60 -2.91 -19.23 21.60
N HIS A 61 -3.32 -18.24 22.41
CA HIS A 61 -4.73 -17.93 22.65
C HIS A 61 -5.39 -17.14 21.52
N VAL A 62 -4.85 -17.22 20.31
CA VAL A 62 -5.40 -16.57 19.11
C VAL A 62 -6.69 -17.25 18.71
N ARG A 63 -7.73 -16.46 18.43
CA ARG A 63 -9.06 -16.96 18.00
C ARG A 63 -9.34 -16.72 16.52
N LEU A 64 -8.61 -15.80 15.90
CA LEU A 64 -8.78 -15.41 14.51
C LEU A 64 -7.45 -14.91 13.95
N VAL A 65 -7.15 -15.28 12.72
CA VAL A 65 -6.00 -14.75 11.96
C VAL A 65 -6.50 -13.80 10.88
N SER A 66 -5.88 -12.62 10.79
CA SER A 66 -6.07 -11.68 9.67
C SER A 66 -4.83 -11.68 8.78
N ILE A 67 -4.97 -12.14 7.54
CA ILE A 67 -3.90 -12.23 6.56
C ILE A 67 -4.01 -11.03 5.59
N GLN A 68 -2.93 -10.28 5.47
CA GLN A 68 -2.81 -9.20 4.49
C GLN A 68 -2.09 -9.74 3.26
N HIS A 69 -2.86 -10.10 2.22
CA HIS A 69 -2.33 -10.80 1.06
C HIS A 69 -1.94 -9.85 -0.07
N GLU A 70 -0.69 -10.02 -0.50
CA GLU A 70 -0.13 -9.45 -1.74
C GLU A 70 0.84 -10.49 -2.33
N TYR A 71 0.82 -10.72 -3.64
CA TYR A 71 1.62 -11.78 -4.28
C TYR A 71 3.11 -11.66 -4.03
N GLY A 72 3.66 -10.45 -3.91
CA GLY A 72 5.08 -10.21 -3.68
C GLY A 72 5.56 -10.29 -2.22
N ILE A 73 4.65 -10.49 -1.25
CA ILE A 73 5.02 -10.55 0.17
C ILE A 73 5.48 -11.94 0.57
N PHE A 74 4.80 -12.98 0.11
CA PHE A 74 5.10 -14.36 0.51
C PHE A 74 6.09 -15.02 -0.44
N GLY A 75 6.80 -16.04 0.04
CA GLY A 75 7.77 -16.79 -0.75
C GLY A 75 7.12 -17.81 -1.70
N GLY A 76 7.96 -18.40 -2.55
CA GLY A 76 7.54 -19.26 -3.64
C GLY A 76 6.95 -18.51 -4.83
N ASP A 77 6.62 -19.24 -5.89
CA ASP A 77 6.04 -18.64 -7.09
C ASP A 77 4.71 -17.96 -6.78
N ASP A 78 4.61 -16.66 -7.12
CA ASP A 78 3.44 -15.82 -6.83
C ASP A 78 3.05 -15.80 -5.33
N GLY A 79 3.96 -16.10 -4.41
CA GLY A 79 3.68 -16.08 -2.98
C GLY A 79 2.98 -17.35 -2.45
N CYS A 80 3.11 -18.48 -3.13
CA CYS A 80 2.35 -19.70 -2.84
C CYS A 80 2.64 -20.33 -1.46
N TYR A 81 3.73 -19.98 -0.76
CA TYR A 81 4.03 -20.53 0.57
C TYR A 81 3.00 -20.13 1.64
N ILE A 82 2.22 -19.07 1.42
CA ILE A 82 1.11 -18.74 2.32
C ILE A 82 0.09 -19.87 2.46
N LEU A 83 -0.04 -20.73 1.44
CA LEU A 83 -0.95 -21.86 1.48
C LEU A 83 -0.52 -22.90 2.52
N ASP A 84 0.79 -23.08 2.75
CA ASP A 84 1.29 -23.98 3.79
C ASP A 84 0.94 -23.45 5.19
N PHE A 85 1.00 -22.13 5.39
CA PHE A 85 0.53 -21.49 6.61
C PHE A 85 -0.95 -21.72 6.83
N VAL A 86 -1.79 -21.39 5.84
CA VAL A 86 -3.25 -21.50 5.98
C VAL A 86 -3.70 -22.94 6.16
N SER A 87 -3.07 -23.91 5.46
CA SER A 87 -3.40 -25.34 5.58
C SER A 87 -3.07 -25.93 6.96
N ALA A 88 -2.09 -25.34 7.66
CA ALA A 88 -1.67 -25.79 9.00
C ALA A 88 -2.46 -25.11 10.13
N LEU A 89 -3.24 -24.04 9.85
CA LEU A 89 -4.05 -23.34 10.86
C LEU A 89 -5.20 -24.20 11.37
N ARG A 90 -5.44 -24.13 12.68
CA ARG A 90 -6.61 -24.72 13.38
C ARG A 90 -7.66 -23.68 13.76
N VAL A 91 -7.32 -22.41 13.66
CA VAL A 91 -8.21 -21.28 13.93
C VAL A 91 -8.68 -20.65 12.61
N PRO A 92 -9.87 -20.02 12.59
CA PRO A 92 -10.37 -19.38 11.36
C PRO A 92 -9.44 -18.25 10.91
N ALA A 93 -9.33 -18.09 9.59
CA ALA A 93 -8.58 -16.99 8.97
C ALA A 93 -9.49 -16.12 8.10
N VAL A 94 -9.22 -14.83 8.10
CA VAL A 94 -9.78 -13.83 7.17
C VAL A 94 -8.63 -13.32 6.31
N VAL A 95 -8.81 -13.28 5.01
CA VAL A 95 -7.79 -12.81 4.06
C VAL A 95 -8.24 -11.52 3.42
N THR A 96 -7.46 -10.47 3.54
CA THR A 96 -7.62 -9.22 2.78
C THR A 96 -6.74 -9.28 1.54
N LEU A 97 -7.36 -9.23 0.36
CA LEU A 97 -6.66 -9.22 -0.93
C LEU A 97 -6.39 -7.77 -1.33
N HIS A 98 -5.14 -7.35 -1.26
CA HIS A 98 -4.73 -5.99 -1.66
C HIS A 98 -4.63 -5.84 -3.18
N THR A 99 -4.37 -6.93 -3.89
CA THR A 99 -4.34 -6.99 -5.35
C THR A 99 -5.26 -8.10 -5.86
N VAL A 100 -6.16 -7.74 -6.78
CA VAL A 100 -6.97 -8.68 -7.56
C VAL A 100 -6.76 -8.33 -9.03
N LEU A 101 -6.07 -9.21 -9.76
CA LEU A 101 -5.67 -8.98 -11.14
C LEU A 101 -6.81 -9.31 -12.12
N LYS A 102 -6.95 -8.51 -13.17
CA LYS A 102 -7.87 -8.77 -14.27
C LYS A 102 -7.47 -10.01 -15.08
N HIS A 103 -6.16 -10.20 -15.23
CA HIS A 103 -5.56 -11.30 -15.98
C HIS A 103 -4.55 -12.04 -15.09
N PRO A 104 -5.01 -12.84 -14.10
CA PRO A 104 -4.10 -13.59 -13.23
C PRO A 104 -3.45 -14.73 -14.00
N SER A 105 -2.21 -15.09 -13.62
CA SER A 105 -1.61 -16.36 -14.04
C SER A 105 -2.44 -17.53 -13.50
N GLU A 106 -2.23 -18.72 -14.06
CA GLU A 106 -2.89 -19.92 -13.54
C GLU A 106 -2.53 -20.17 -12.08
N ASN A 107 -1.27 -19.96 -11.71
CA ASN A 107 -0.80 -20.10 -10.34
C ASN A 107 -1.44 -19.06 -9.39
N GLN A 108 -1.49 -17.79 -9.79
CA GLN A 108 -2.16 -16.73 -9.02
C GLN A 108 -3.64 -17.04 -8.80
N ARG A 109 -4.33 -17.50 -9.84
CA ARG A 109 -5.73 -17.95 -9.75
C ARG A 109 -5.88 -19.09 -8.75
N ARG A 110 -5.04 -20.11 -8.85
CA ARG A 110 -5.05 -21.27 -7.94
C ARG A 110 -4.82 -20.88 -6.48
N ILE A 111 -3.89 -19.94 -6.21
CA ILE A 111 -3.62 -19.45 -4.86
C ILE A 111 -4.88 -18.82 -4.27
N VAL A 112 -5.50 -17.87 -4.98
CA VAL A 112 -6.71 -17.18 -4.49
C VAL A 112 -7.88 -18.15 -4.31
N GLN A 113 -8.07 -19.11 -5.21
CA GLN A 113 -9.09 -20.15 -5.08
C GLN A 113 -8.89 -21.01 -3.82
N LYS A 114 -7.63 -21.40 -3.52
CA LYS A 114 -7.31 -22.16 -2.30
C LYS A 114 -7.53 -21.32 -1.04
N LEU A 115 -7.15 -20.06 -1.04
CA LEU A 115 -7.43 -19.13 0.05
C LEU A 115 -8.95 -18.99 0.27
N ALA A 116 -9.73 -18.87 -0.81
CA ALA A 116 -11.18 -18.81 -0.75
C ALA A 116 -11.82 -20.08 -0.18
N ALA A 117 -11.26 -21.25 -0.47
CA ALA A 117 -11.75 -22.52 0.02
C ALA A 117 -11.42 -22.76 1.52
N GLN A 118 -10.24 -22.32 1.97
CA GLN A 118 -9.71 -22.64 3.30
C GLN A 118 -10.00 -21.56 4.35
N CYS A 119 -10.13 -20.29 3.92
CA CYS A 119 -10.38 -19.19 4.86
C CYS A 119 -11.87 -18.96 5.11
N ALA A 120 -12.20 -18.47 6.28
CA ALA A 120 -13.57 -18.17 6.69
C ALA A 120 -14.18 -17.02 5.87
N GLN A 121 -13.38 -15.99 5.54
CA GLN A 121 -13.80 -14.83 4.77
C GLN A 121 -12.66 -14.34 3.87
N LEU A 122 -13.01 -13.82 2.69
CA LEU A 122 -12.17 -12.95 1.88
C LEU A 122 -12.67 -11.52 1.98
N VAL A 123 -11.75 -10.59 2.14
CA VAL A 123 -12.01 -9.16 2.11
C VAL A 123 -11.36 -8.56 0.87
N VAL A 124 -12.12 -7.77 0.13
CA VAL A 124 -11.65 -6.91 -0.96
C VAL A 124 -12.05 -5.48 -0.70
N MET A 125 -11.37 -4.52 -1.30
CA MET A 125 -11.55 -3.10 -0.95
C MET A 125 -12.45 -2.34 -1.92
N SER A 126 -12.91 -2.99 -3.01
CA SER A 126 -13.78 -2.36 -4.02
C SER A 126 -14.75 -3.36 -4.64
N GLN A 127 -15.84 -2.84 -5.22
CA GLN A 127 -16.77 -3.66 -6.00
C GLN A 127 -16.08 -4.28 -7.21
N VAL A 128 -15.22 -3.50 -7.90
CA VAL A 128 -14.45 -4.00 -9.05
C VAL A 128 -13.61 -5.23 -8.67
N ALA A 129 -12.94 -5.20 -7.50
CA ALA A 129 -12.18 -6.36 -7.03
C ALA A 129 -13.07 -7.59 -6.79
N LYS A 130 -14.28 -7.40 -6.25
CA LYS A 130 -15.25 -8.48 -6.06
C LYS A 130 -15.71 -9.06 -7.39
N ASP A 131 -16.03 -8.22 -8.37
CA ASP A 131 -16.47 -8.65 -9.70
C ASP A 131 -15.34 -9.40 -10.45
N LEU A 132 -14.09 -8.98 -10.27
CA LEU A 132 -12.93 -9.70 -10.79
C LEU A 132 -12.72 -11.06 -10.11
N LEU A 133 -12.95 -11.19 -8.80
CA LEU A 133 -12.90 -12.49 -8.12
C LEU A 133 -13.90 -13.46 -8.75
N GLU A 134 -15.09 -12.99 -9.07
CA GLU A 134 -16.09 -13.83 -9.72
C GLU A 134 -15.71 -14.17 -11.16
N SER A 135 -15.37 -13.16 -11.98
CA SER A 135 -15.16 -13.32 -13.42
C SER A 135 -13.83 -13.98 -13.77
N SER A 136 -12.73 -13.57 -13.10
CA SER A 136 -11.37 -14.00 -13.45
C SER A 136 -10.87 -15.17 -12.59
N TYR A 137 -11.39 -15.36 -11.38
CA TYR A 137 -10.93 -16.42 -10.46
C TYR A 137 -12.00 -17.49 -10.22
N GLY A 138 -13.26 -17.28 -10.62
CA GLY A 138 -14.35 -18.21 -10.36
C GLY A 138 -14.75 -18.29 -8.87
N VAL A 139 -14.34 -17.30 -8.05
CA VAL A 139 -14.64 -17.24 -6.62
C VAL A 139 -15.96 -16.50 -6.42
N ARG A 140 -16.99 -17.22 -5.99
CA ARG A 140 -18.35 -16.70 -5.80
C ARG A 140 -18.84 -16.89 -4.36
N GLY A 141 -19.86 -16.10 -3.98
CA GLY A 141 -20.66 -16.37 -2.80
C GLY A 141 -20.47 -15.43 -1.62
N ALA A 142 -21.14 -15.77 -0.50
CA ALA A 142 -21.29 -14.93 0.69
C ALA A 142 -20.00 -14.72 1.50
N ARG A 143 -18.93 -15.45 1.16
CA ARG A 143 -17.64 -15.34 1.86
C ARG A 143 -16.80 -14.16 1.42
N VAL A 144 -17.17 -13.45 0.33
CA VAL A 144 -16.46 -12.25 -0.12
C VAL A 144 -17.16 -11.01 0.43
N ARG A 145 -16.42 -10.23 1.23
CA ARG A 145 -16.89 -8.96 1.81
C ARG A 145 -16.13 -7.80 1.19
N ILE A 146 -16.84 -6.72 0.94
CA ILE A 146 -16.24 -5.45 0.53
C ILE A 146 -16.07 -4.61 1.80
N ILE A 147 -14.83 -4.28 2.13
CA ILE A 147 -14.47 -3.35 3.19
C ILE A 147 -13.51 -2.33 2.55
N PRO A 148 -13.92 -1.09 2.36
CA PRO A 148 -13.07 -0.05 1.78
C PRO A 148 -11.75 0.09 2.54
N HIS A 149 -10.73 0.57 1.83
CA HIS A 149 -9.42 0.80 2.45
C HIS A 149 -9.55 1.81 3.59
N GLY A 150 -9.23 1.37 4.81
CA GLY A 150 -9.22 2.22 5.99
C GLY A 150 -8.01 3.15 6.01
N ILE A 151 -8.18 4.29 6.66
CA ILE A 151 -7.11 5.24 6.97
C ILE A 151 -7.15 5.58 8.47
N PRO A 152 -6.03 5.99 9.08
CA PRO A 152 -6.02 6.47 10.46
C PRO A 152 -6.94 7.68 10.64
N VAL A 153 -7.72 7.70 11.74
CA VAL A 153 -8.55 8.86 12.08
C VAL A 153 -7.65 10.01 12.53
N MET A 154 -7.78 11.14 11.86
CA MET A 154 -6.95 12.30 12.09
C MET A 154 -7.77 13.39 12.83
N GLN A 155 -7.46 13.64 14.11
CA GLN A 155 -8.28 14.49 14.98
C GLN A 155 -7.83 15.95 15.10
N GLU A 156 -6.60 16.29 14.69
CA GLU A 156 -6.09 17.66 14.87
C GLU A 156 -6.67 18.63 13.83
N LYS A 157 -7.12 19.78 14.30
CA LYS A 157 -7.47 20.92 13.45
C LYS A 157 -6.20 21.75 13.19
N VAL A 158 -5.63 21.61 12.00
CA VAL A 158 -4.50 22.44 11.57
C VAL A 158 -4.97 23.36 10.45
N GLU A 159 -4.63 24.63 10.55
CA GLU A 159 -4.98 25.61 9.53
C GLU A 159 -4.20 25.35 8.24
N ARG A 160 -4.90 25.16 7.12
CA ARG A 160 -4.30 24.89 5.80
C ARG A 160 -3.27 25.94 5.40
N ALA A 161 -3.57 27.22 5.61
CA ALA A 161 -2.68 28.30 5.28
C ALA A 161 -1.34 28.24 6.04
N ALA A 162 -1.37 27.82 7.31
CA ALA A 162 -0.15 27.62 8.09
C ALA A 162 0.70 26.47 7.53
N LEU A 163 0.06 25.38 7.10
CA LEU A 163 0.77 24.26 6.46
C LEU A 163 1.32 24.63 5.10
N LYS A 164 0.60 25.36 4.27
CA LYS A 164 1.12 25.87 2.99
C LYS A 164 2.37 26.72 3.19
N ARG A 165 2.35 27.65 4.15
CA ARG A 165 3.55 28.47 4.51
C ARG A 165 4.71 27.61 4.96
N LYS A 166 4.46 26.56 5.77
CA LYS A 166 5.49 25.58 6.18
C LYS A 166 6.19 24.92 4.98
N PHE A 167 5.44 24.65 3.91
CA PHE A 167 5.96 24.04 2.69
C PHE A 167 6.44 25.06 1.63
N GLY A 168 6.46 26.34 1.96
CA GLY A 168 6.92 27.40 1.05
C GLY A 168 5.89 27.84 0.01
N VAL A 169 4.62 27.46 0.16
CA VAL A 169 3.51 27.86 -0.72
C VAL A 169 2.69 28.93 0.01
N VAL A 170 2.99 30.20 -0.21
CA VAL A 170 2.34 31.29 0.57
C VAL A 170 0.96 31.62 0.02
N ASP A 171 0.87 32.05 -1.25
CA ASP A 171 -0.40 32.43 -1.91
C ASP A 171 -0.73 31.55 -3.11
N GLY A 172 0.04 30.48 -3.28
CA GLY A 172 -0.03 29.58 -4.44
C GLY A 172 -0.96 28.40 -4.26
N ARG A 173 -1.10 27.64 -5.34
CA ARG A 173 -1.80 26.37 -5.38
C ARG A 173 -0.81 25.22 -5.20
N MET A 174 -1.21 24.22 -4.42
CA MET A 174 -0.39 23.05 -4.14
C MET A 174 -1.03 21.81 -4.76
N LEU A 175 -0.36 21.25 -5.78
CA LEU A 175 -0.65 19.90 -6.24
C LEU A 175 0.18 18.88 -5.46
N LEU A 176 -0.36 17.72 -5.23
CA LEU A 176 0.30 16.64 -4.50
C LEU A 176 0.12 15.29 -5.21
N THR A 177 1.21 14.58 -5.41
CA THR A 177 1.23 13.13 -5.60
C THR A 177 2.11 12.51 -4.53
N PHE A 178 1.64 11.46 -3.85
CA PHE A 178 2.49 10.75 -2.90
C PHE A 178 2.45 9.24 -3.09
N GLY A 179 3.49 8.58 -2.58
CA GLY A 179 3.67 7.14 -2.57
C GLY A 179 5.03 6.74 -3.13
N LEU A 180 5.36 5.45 -3.06
CA LEU A 180 6.61 4.94 -3.60
C LEU A 180 6.69 5.18 -5.11
N LEU A 181 7.75 5.88 -5.55
CA LEU A 181 7.94 6.25 -6.95
C LEU A 181 8.25 5.02 -7.81
N SER A 182 7.53 4.90 -8.91
CA SER A 182 7.76 3.88 -9.94
C SER A 182 7.15 4.35 -11.26
N PRO A 183 7.56 3.79 -12.42
CA PRO A 183 6.98 4.16 -13.73
C PRO A 183 5.45 4.04 -13.79
N ASN A 184 4.86 3.09 -13.08
CA ASN A 184 3.41 2.90 -13.02
C ASN A 184 2.65 4.08 -12.38
N LYS A 185 3.36 5.00 -11.72
CA LYS A 185 2.76 6.20 -11.12
C LYS A 185 2.43 7.28 -12.16
N GLY A 186 3.03 7.24 -13.35
CA GLY A 186 2.71 8.15 -14.46
C GLY A 186 3.00 9.62 -14.16
N ILE A 187 3.90 9.92 -13.23
CA ILE A 187 4.21 11.30 -12.77
C ILE A 187 4.63 12.19 -13.93
N GLU A 188 5.33 11.62 -14.92
CA GLU A 188 5.72 12.29 -16.15
C GLU A 188 4.53 12.90 -16.92
N THR A 189 3.34 12.33 -16.80
CA THR A 189 2.13 12.87 -17.44
C THR A 189 1.74 14.22 -16.83
N VAL A 190 1.83 14.34 -15.50
CA VAL A 190 1.59 15.61 -14.81
C VAL A 190 2.66 16.62 -15.19
N ILE A 191 3.95 16.23 -15.17
CA ILE A 191 5.07 17.10 -15.52
C ILE A 191 4.91 17.67 -16.93
N ARG A 192 4.47 16.85 -17.89
CA ARG A 192 4.21 17.29 -19.28
C ARG A 192 3.03 18.26 -19.40
N ALA A 193 2.06 18.19 -18.51
CA ALA A 193 0.93 19.12 -18.47
C ALA A 193 1.28 20.46 -17.81
N LEU A 194 2.28 20.51 -16.92
CA LEU A 194 2.61 21.71 -16.14
C LEU A 194 2.90 22.97 -16.98
N PRO A 195 3.60 22.93 -18.13
CA PRO A 195 3.85 24.16 -18.90
C PRO A 195 2.62 24.96 -19.26
N ALA A 196 1.51 24.27 -19.53
CA ALA A 196 0.25 24.95 -19.80
C ALA A 196 -0.39 25.50 -18.53
N VAL A 197 -0.31 24.74 -17.43
CA VAL A 197 -0.92 25.10 -16.15
C VAL A 197 -0.20 26.27 -15.49
N VAL A 198 1.14 26.27 -15.47
CA VAL A 198 1.91 27.34 -14.83
C VAL A 198 1.84 28.68 -15.56
N ARG A 199 1.48 28.69 -16.85
CA ARG A 199 1.19 29.95 -17.56
C ARG A 199 -0.04 30.67 -17.02
N GLU A 200 -1.04 29.91 -16.54
CA GLU A 200 -2.26 30.46 -15.95
C GLU A 200 -2.13 30.63 -14.44
N PHE A 201 -1.35 29.78 -13.79
CA PHE A 201 -1.14 29.76 -12.34
C PHE A 201 0.36 29.74 -12.00
N PRO A 202 1.09 30.86 -12.19
CA PRO A 202 2.54 30.92 -12.04
C PRO A 202 3.02 30.64 -10.60
N GLU A 203 2.17 30.74 -9.60
CA GLU A 203 2.44 30.43 -8.20
C GLU A 203 2.18 28.95 -7.83
N LEU A 204 1.79 28.11 -8.81
CA LEU A 204 1.50 26.70 -8.56
C LEU A 204 2.80 25.91 -8.31
N ILE A 205 2.78 25.08 -7.26
CA ILE A 205 3.86 24.14 -6.95
C ILE A 205 3.31 22.70 -6.90
N TYR A 206 3.97 21.80 -7.60
CA TYR A 206 3.69 20.38 -7.59
C TYR A 206 4.64 19.63 -6.66
N PHE A 207 4.11 19.00 -5.63
CA PHE A 207 4.85 18.15 -4.70
C PHE A 207 4.76 16.70 -5.11
N VAL A 208 5.93 16.07 -5.31
CA VAL A 208 6.08 14.62 -5.52
C VAL A 208 6.76 14.06 -4.29
N VAL A 209 5.97 13.40 -3.43
CA VAL A 209 6.40 12.96 -2.11
C VAL A 209 6.51 11.44 -2.05
N GLY A 210 7.70 10.94 -1.78
CA GLY A 210 7.97 9.51 -1.58
C GLY A 210 9.33 9.07 -2.09
N ALA A 211 9.85 8.03 -1.46
CA ALA A 211 11.07 7.35 -1.90
C ALA A 211 10.81 6.51 -3.15
N THR A 212 11.86 6.19 -3.88
CA THR A 212 11.80 5.23 -4.99
C THR A 212 11.40 3.84 -4.46
N HIS A 213 10.52 3.17 -5.18
CA HIS A 213 10.05 1.84 -4.78
C HIS A 213 11.23 0.87 -4.59
N PRO A 214 11.34 0.14 -3.48
CA PRO A 214 12.52 -0.69 -3.17
C PRO A 214 12.91 -1.66 -4.28
N ALA A 215 11.96 -2.29 -4.96
CA ALA A 215 12.24 -3.18 -6.07
C ALA A 215 12.82 -2.45 -7.30
N ILE A 216 12.37 -1.21 -7.57
CA ILE A 216 12.90 -0.36 -8.63
C ILE A 216 14.31 0.12 -8.24
N LEU A 217 14.47 0.59 -7.00
CA LEU A 217 15.75 1.06 -6.48
C LEU A 217 16.84 -0.01 -6.60
N ARG A 218 16.52 -1.29 -6.28
CA ARG A 218 17.46 -2.40 -6.41
C ARG A 218 17.84 -2.72 -7.86
N ARG A 219 16.90 -2.57 -8.80
CA ARG A 219 17.08 -2.94 -10.20
C ARG A 219 17.67 -1.82 -11.04
N GLU A 220 17.26 -0.59 -10.83
CA GLU A 220 17.48 0.56 -11.70
C GLU A 220 18.04 1.78 -10.95
N GLY A 221 18.23 1.66 -9.62
CA GLY A 221 18.61 2.81 -8.80
C GLY A 221 17.56 3.92 -8.85
N GLU A 222 18.03 5.16 -8.91
CA GLU A 222 17.20 6.37 -8.98
C GLU A 222 16.89 6.82 -10.42
N ALA A 223 17.05 5.94 -11.42
CA ALA A 223 16.91 6.28 -12.82
C ALA A 223 15.55 6.92 -13.15
N TYR A 224 14.45 6.38 -12.58
CA TYR A 224 13.12 6.94 -12.82
C TYR A 224 12.97 8.36 -12.27
N ARG A 225 13.43 8.63 -11.04
CA ARG A 225 13.39 9.98 -10.46
C ARG A 225 14.25 10.95 -11.25
N THR A 226 15.48 10.55 -11.60
CA THR A 226 16.38 11.36 -12.43
C THR A 226 15.76 11.68 -13.80
N MET A 227 15.04 10.75 -14.40
CA MET A 227 14.31 10.98 -15.65
C MET A 227 13.22 12.03 -15.46
N LEU A 228 12.45 11.99 -14.37
CA LEU A 228 11.42 12.99 -14.06
C LEU A 228 12.01 14.38 -13.84
N GLU A 229 13.14 14.49 -13.14
CA GLU A 229 13.84 15.75 -12.90
C GLU A 229 14.33 16.37 -14.22
N ARG A 230 14.96 15.56 -15.09
CA ARG A 230 15.40 16.00 -16.42
C ARG A 230 14.24 16.43 -17.33
N GLU A 231 13.11 15.71 -17.26
CA GLU A 231 11.93 16.08 -18.05
C GLU A 231 11.36 17.42 -17.56
N ALA A 232 11.37 17.70 -16.26
CA ALA A 232 10.96 18.96 -15.69
C ALA A 232 11.89 20.11 -16.14
N GLU A 233 13.20 19.88 -16.15
CA GLU A 233 14.20 20.84 -16.67
C GLU A 233 13.98 21.12 -18.16
N ARG A 234 13.84 20.06 -18.97
CA ARG A 234 13.61 20.18 -20.43
C ARG A 234 12.36 20.99 -20.77
N LEU A 235 11.33 20.90 -19.93
CA LEU A 235 10.06 21.60 -20.12
C LEU A 235 10.04 23.00 -19.45
N GLY A 236 11.12 23.42 -18.78
CA GLY A 236 11.21 24.72 -18.10
C GLY A 236 10.27 24.88 -16.89
N VAL A 237 9.92 23.78 -16.24
CA VAL A 237 9.00 23.78 -15.08
C VAL A 237 9.65 23.23 -13.80
N ARG A 238 10.98 23.09 -13.78
CA ARG A 238 11.72 22.52 -12.64
C ARG A 238 11.48 23.26 -11.32
N GLU A 239 11.38 24.57 -11.37
CA GLU A 239 11.12 25.44 -10.22
C GLU A 239 9.70 25.29 -9.64
N HIS A 240 8.77 24.77 -10.43
CA HIS A 240 7.40 24.47 -10.00
C HIS A 240 7.23 23.07 -9.39
N ILE A 241 8.33 22.30 -9.23
CA ILE A 241 8.25 20.91 -8.74
C ILE A 241 9.18 20.71 -7.55
N VAL A 242 8.62 20.19 -6.46
CA VAL A 242 9.36 19.79 -5.26
C VAL A 242 9.37 18.26 -5.18
N PHE A 243 10.52 17.64 -5.38
CA PHE A 243 10.73 16.21 -5.15
C PHE A 243 11.17 15.97 -3.71
N ARG A 244 10.35 15.26 -2.93
CA ARG A 244 10.67 14.76 -1.59
C ARG A 244 10.96 13.26 -1.66
N ALA A 245 12.22 12.92 -1.99
CA ALA A 245 12.68 11.55 -2.25
C ALA A 245 12.92 10.75 -0.94
N GLN A 246 12.01 10.82 0.01
CA GLN A 246 12.12 10.12 1.28
C GLN A 246 10.78 9.51 1.68
N PHE A 247 10.83 8.46 2.50
CA PHE A 247 9.64 7.98 3.18
C PHE A 247 9.23 9.01 4.23
N VAL A 248 7.98 9.45 4.18
CA VAL A 248 7.39 10.35 5.19
C VAL A 248 6.52 9.54 6.14
N ASP A 249 6.54 9.90 7.41
CA ASP A 249 5.64 9.28 8.40
C ASP A 249 4.18 9.73 8.22
N ASN A 250 3.27 9.09 8.95
CA ASN A 250 1.84 9.39 8.84
C ASN A 250 1.51 10.84 9.24
N LEU A 251 2.26 11.45 10.17
CA LEU A 251 2.04 12.82 10.60
C LEU A 251 2.45 13.81 9.50
N GLU A 252 3.63 13.63 8.93
CA GLU A 252 4.12 14.49 7.83
C GLU A 252 3.26 14.30 6.57
N LEU A 253 2.89 13.06 6.22
CA LEU A 253 1.98 12.78 5.10
C LEU A 253 0.65 13.52 5.25
N ARG A 254 0.07 13.48 6.46
CA ARG A 254 -1.16 14.23 6.76
C ARG A 254 -0.98 15.72 6.51
N GLN A 255 0.15 16.31 6.91
CA GLN A 255 0.40 17.73 6.68
C GLN A 255 0.44 18.06 5.19
N TYR A 256 1.06 17.23 4.36
CA TYR A 256 1.01 17.38 2.90
C TYR A 256 -0.42 17.30 2.36
N LEU A 257 -1.20 16.32 2.79
CA LEU A 257 -2.59 16.15 2.33
C LEU A 257 -3.48 17.33 2.73
N LEU A 258 -3.35 17.82 3.96
CA LEU A 258 -4.12 18.98 4.46
C LEU A 258 -3.70 20.28 3.77
N ALA A 259 -2.42 20.42 3.38
CA ALA A 259 -1.91 21.59 2.67
C ALA A 259 -2.33 21.58 1.19
N ALA A 260 -2.43 20.42 0.57
CA ALA A 260 -2.71 20.29 -0.85
C ALA A 260 -4.09 20.83 -1.22
N ASP A 261 -4.16 21.52 -2.35
CA ASP A 261 -5.43 21.94 -2.95
C ASP A 261 -6.01 20.83 -3.82
N ILE A 262 -5.12 20.09 -4.51
CA ILE A 262 -5.49 19.00 -5.41
C ILE A 262 -4.52 17.84 -5.21
N PHE A 263 -5.06 16.66 -4.93
CA PHE A 263 -4.30 15.41 -5.03
C PHE A 263 -4.41 14.84 -6.45
N VAL A 264 -3.27 14.50 -7.05
CA VAL A 264 -3.20 13.96 -8.41
C VAL A 264 -2.70 12.53 -8.39
N SER A 265 -3.47 11.63 -8.97
CA SER A 265 -3.15 10.20 -9.08
C SER A 265 -3.11 9.79 -10.56
N PRO A 266 -2.00 10.06 -11.27
CA PRO A 266 -1.91 9.84 -12.72
C PRO A 266 -1.50 8.40 -13.08
N TYR A 267 -1.95 7.43 -12.30
CA TYR A 267 -1.51 6.04 -12.41
C TYR A 267 -1.83 5.43 -13.77
N LEU A 268 -0.86 4.74 -14.35
CA LEU A 268 -0.95 4.10 -15.66
C LEU A 268 -1.54 2.68 -15.61
N ASN A 269 -1.56 2.06 -14.43
CA ASN A 269 -2.06 0.70 -14.27
C ASN A 269 -3.59 0.68 -14.12
N GLU A 270 -4.30 0.47 -15.19
CA GLU A 270 -5.76 0.31 -15.21
C GLU A 270 -6.26 -0.90 -14.38
N ALA A 271 -5.40 -1.88 -14.15
CA ALA A 271 -5.74 -3.06 -13.37
C ALA A 271 -5.65 -2.85 -11.84
N GLN A 272 -5.26 -1.66 -11.41
CA GLN A 272 -5.18 -1.34 -9.98
C GLN A 272 -6.57 -1.09 -9.41
N VAL A 273 -7.14 -2.09 -8.76
CA VAL A 273 -8.50 -2.07 -8.19
C VAL A 273 -8.63 -1.26 -6.90
N THR A 274 -7.51 -0.92 -6.26
CA THR A 274 -7.46 -0.13 -5.02
C THR A 274 -6.15 0.64 -4.95
N SER A 275 -6.21 1.89 -4.48
CA SER A 275 -5.03 2.71 -4.23
C SER A 275 -5.02 3.17 -2.79
N GLY A 276 -4.06 2.69 -2.00
CA GLY A 276 -3.83 3.17 -0.63
C GLY A 276 -3.62 4.69 -0.59
N ALA A 277 -2.81 5.22 -1.52
CA ALA A 277 -2.58 6.67 -1.61
C ALA A 277 -3.88 7.47 -1.85
N LEU A 278 -4.74 7.03 -2.77
CA LEU A 278 -6.02 7.68 -3.02
C LEU A 278 -6.97 7.59 -1.81
N SER A 279 -6.86 6.54 -1.00
CA SER A 279 -7.71 6.39 0.19
C SER A 279 -7.37 7.39 1.30
N TYR A 280 -6.15 7.93 1.32
CA TYR A 280 -5.73 8.99 2.24
C TYR A 280 -6.13 10.40 1.77
N ALA A 281 -6.34 10.58 0.47
CA ALA A 281 -6.68 11.87 -0.16
C ALA A 281 -8.20 12.13 -0.16
#